data_d6c31a80547b9cba210437221cb0ae88
#
_entry.id   d6c31a80547b9cba210437221cb0ae88
#
_cell.length_a   1.000
_cell.length_b   1.000
_cell.length_c   1.000
_cell.angle_alpha   90.00
_cell.angle_beta   90.00
_cell.angle_gamma   90.00
#
_symmetry.space_group_name_H-M   'P 1'
#
loop_
_entity.id
_entity.type
_entity.pdbx_description
1 polymer ?
#
loop_
_entity_poly.entity_id
_entity_poly.type
_entity_poly.pdbx_seq_one_letter_code
_entity_poly.pdbx_strand_id
1 'polypeptide(L)'
;MEETVPSKTEPGFAKAIVTTRAALILTADSGSVSIPWERCSERLAHATREERERAELSPSGYGIHWPLIDEDLAVGPLVRSGRLVS
;
A
#
# COMPACT_ATOMS: atom_id res chain seq x y z
N MET A 1 -27.17 9.60 -2.51
CA MET A 1 -26.82 9.72 -2.46
C MET A 1 -25.93 9.53 -2.07
N GLU A 2 -25.67 9.21 -2.03
CA GLU A 2 -24.96 9.17 -1.65
C GLU A 2 -24.24 8.58 -1.59
N GLU A 3 -24.30 8.06 -1.90
CA GLU A 3 -23.65 7.60 -1.88
C GLU A 3 -22.42 7.59 -1.93
N THR A 4 -22.23 7.34 -2.70
CA THR A 4 -20.95 7.83 -2.77
C THR A 4 -20.11 7.63 -1.62
N VAL A 5 -20.64 7.30 -0.83
CA VAL A 5 -20.06 7.14 0.41
C VAL A 5 -18.92 6.18 0.48
N PRO A 6 -18.93 5.07 -0.23
CA PRO A 6 -17.84 4.10 -0.12
C PRO A 6 -16.50 4.69 -0.47
N SER A 7 -16.47 5.58 -1.40
CA SER A 7 -15.19 6.11 -1.81
C SER A 7 -14.57 6.95 -0.73
N LYS A 8 -15.33 7.40 0.22
CA LYS A 8 -14.78 8.18 1.32
C LYS A 8 -14.14 7.31 2.36
N THR A 9 -14.67 6.11 2.53
CA THR A 9 -14.13 5.23 3.55
C THR A 9 -12.98 4.40 3.05
N GLU A 10 -12.79 4.36 1.73
CA GLU A 10 -11.71 3.58 1.14
C GLU A 10 -10.91 4.45 0.22
N PRO A 11 -9.95 5.18 0.76
CA PRO A 11 -9.12 6.01 -0.10
C PRO A 11 -8.41 5.14 -1.11
N GLY A 12 -8.45 5.55 -2.36
CA GLY A 12 -7.74 4.85 -3.41
C GLY A 12 -6.31 5.32 -3.55
N PHE A 13 -5.87 6.21 -2.68
CA PHE A 13 -4.52 6.76 -2.77
C PHE A 13 -3.90 6.90 -1.40
N ALA A 14 -2.58 6.96 -1.38
CA ALA A 14 -1.82 7.17 -0.15
C ALA A 14 -1.02 8.46 -0.27
N LYS A 15 -0.79 9.11 0.84
CA LYS A 15 0.06 10.30 0.90
C LYS A 15 1.51 9.93 1.10
N ALA A 16 1.75 8.81 1.75
CA ALA A 16 3.11 8.37 2.03
C ALA A 16 3.11 6.88 2.25
N ILE A 17 4.26 6.27 2.06
CA ILE A 17 4.45 4.86 2.35
C ILE A 17 5.68 4.72 3.23
N VAL A 18 5.63 3.70 4.10
CA VAL A 18 6.75 3.33 4.94
C VAL A 18 6.91 1.83 4.83
N THR A 19 8.13 1.37 4.66
CA THR A 19 8.40 -0.06 4.61
C THR A 19 9.06 -0.47 5.91
N THR A 20 8.59 -1.56 6.48
CA THR A 20 9.20 -2.15 7.65
C THR A 20 9.60 -3.57 7.31
N ARG A 21 10.28 -4.22 8.24
CA ARG A 21 10.67 -5.59 8.04
C ARG A 21 9.46 -6.50 7.84
N ALA A 22 8.36 -6.20 8.51
CA ALA A 22 7.20 -7.08 8.52
C ALA A 22 6.10 -6.65 7.56
N ALA A 23 6.05 -5.37 7.19
CA ALA A 23 4.86 -4.88 6.50
C ALA A 23 5.13 -3.60 5.70
N LEU A 24 4.23 -3.33 4.80
CA LEU A 24 4.12 -2.06 4.11
C LEU A 24 3.06 -1.23 4.83
N ILE A 25 3.37 0.02 5.11
CA ILE A 25 2.42 0.90 5.81
C ILE A 25 2.05 2.03 4.87
N LEU A 26 0.76 2.16 4.63
CA LEU A 26 0.21 3.22 3.79
C LEU A 26 -0.44 4.27 4.69
N THR A 27 -0.09 5.52 4.46
CA THR A 27 -0.63 6.62 5.24
C THR A 27 -1.50 7.50 4.35
N ALA A 28 -2.69 7.82 4.83
CA ALA A 28 -3.62 8.71 4.15
C ALA A 28 -4.24 9.61 5.20
N ASP A 29 -5.12 10.52 4.76
CA ASP A 29 -5.77 11.43 5.69
C ASP A 29 -6.55 10.70 6.76
N SER A 30 -7.14 9.57 6.41
CA SER A 30 -7.98 8.82 7.35
C SER A 30 -7.19 7.96 8.31
N GLY A 31 -5.86 7.91 8.17
CA GLY A 31 -5.05 7.10 9.06
C GLY A 31 -4.06 6.25 8.30
N SER A 32 -3.55 5.23 8.96
CA SER A 32 -2.55 4.34 8.36
C SER A 32 -3.07 2.92 8.30
N VAL A 33 -2.61 2.20 7.29
CA VAL A 33 -2.98 0.80 7.09
C VAL A 33 -1.69 0.01 6.95
N SER A 34 -1.61 -1.11 7.67
CA SER A 34 -0.45 -1.99 7.63
C SER A 34 -0.80 -3.26 6.86
N ILE A 35 0.01 -3.58 5.87
CA ILE A 35 -0.21 -4.76 5.04
C ILE A 35 1.03 -5.64 5.13
N PRO A 36 0.94 -6.81 5.72
CA PRO A 36 2.09 -7.73 5.73
C PRO A 36 2.54 -8.04 4.32
N TRP A 37 3.83 -8.24 4.13
CA TRP A 37 4.36 -8.45 2.80
C TRP A 37 3.71 -9.63 2.09
N GLU A 38 3.36 -10.68 2.83
CA GLU A 38 2.69 -11.85 2.25
C GLU A 38 1.33 -11.50 1.66
N ARG A 39 0.71 -10.44 2.17
CA ARG A 39 -0.60 -10.02 1.68
C ARG A 39 -0.50 -8.98 0.59
N CYS A 40 0.68 -8.41 0.39
CA CYS A 40 0.85 -7.45 -0.69
C CYS A 40 0.81 -8.17 -2.03
N SER A 41 1.68 -9.15 -2.20
CA SER A 41 1.70 -9.98 -3.41
C SER A 41 2.66 -11.11 -3.15
N GLU A 42 2.55 -12.15 -3.99
CA GLU A 42 3.45 -13.29 -3.88
C GLU A 42 4.88 -12.87 -4.16
N ARG A 43 5.06 -11.99 -5.14
CA ARG A 43 6.38 -11.52 -5.50
C ARG A 43 7.04 -10.79 -4.33
N LEU A 44 6.28 -9.95 -3.65
CA LEU A 44 6.80 -9.24 -2.49
C LEU A 44 6.98 -10.14 -1.27
N ALA A 45 6.17 -11.19 -1.16
CA ALA A 45 6.33 -12.14 -0.08
C ALA A 45 7.68 -12.84 -0.15
N HIS A 46 8.21 -13.02 -1.36
CA HIS A 46 9.49 -13.69 -1.57
C HIS A 46 10.64 -12.73 -1.83
N ALA A 47 10.38 -11.43 -1.78
CA ALA A 47 11.41 -10.45 -2.08
C ALA A 47 12.36 -10.29 -0.91
N THR A 48 13.55 -9.80 -1.21
CA THR A 48 14.52 -9.47 -0.18
C THR A 48 14.11 -8.18 0.51
N ARG A 49 14.73 -7.92 1.65
CA ARG A 49 14.50 -6.69 2.37
C ARG A 49 14.83 -5.47 1.51
N GLU A 50 15.96 -5.52 0.83
CA GLU A 50 16.37 -4.40 -0.01
C GLU A 50 15.37 -4.16 -1.12
N GLU A 51 14.85 -5.23 -1.73
CA GLU A 51 13.87 -5.09 -2.79
C GLU A 51 12.58 -4.45 -2.28
N ARG A 52 12.16 -4.84 -1.09
CA ARG A 52 10.95 -4.28 -0.48
C ARG A 52 11.13 -2.80 -0.13
N GLU A 53 12.31 -2.42 0.29
CA GLU A 53 12.57 -1.06 0.73
C GLU A 53 12.66 -0.07 -0.43
N ARG A 54 12.80 -0.55 -1.65
CA ARG A 54 12.88 0.31 -2.83
C ARG A 54 11.52 0.60 -3.43
N ALA A 55 10.51 0.69 -2.60
CA ALA A 55 9.16 1.02 -3.04
C ALA A 55 9.07 2.50 -3.41
N GLU A 56 8.35 2.79 -4.48
CA GLU A 56 8.15 4.14 -4.96
C GLU A 56 6.67 4.42 -5.10
N LEU A 57 6.18 5.38 -4.36
CA LEU A 57 4.79 5.80 -4.45
C LEU A 57 4.64 6.69 -5.67
N SER A 58 3.61 6.45 -6.48
CA SER A 58 3.37 7.28 -7.65
C SER A 58 3.03 8.71 -7.20
N PRO A 59 3.27 9.71 -8.06
CA PRO A 59 2.97 11.09 -7.67
C PRO A 59 1.51 11.31 -7.31
N SER A 60 0.61 10.57 -7.94
CA SER A 60 -0.82 10.69 -7.63
C SER A 60 -1.19 9.94 -6.35
N GLY A 61 -0.32 9.04 -5.88
CA GLY A 61 -0.60 8.26 -4.68
C GLY A 61 -1.46 7.04 -4.93
N TYR A 62 -1.80 6.73 -6.17
CA TYR A 62 -2.69 5.60 -6.46
C TYR A 62 -1.98 4.28 -6.65
N GLY A 63 -0.68 4.30 -6.87
CA GLY A 63 0.06 3.09 -7.14
C GLY A 63 1.42 3.09 -6.49
N ILE A 64 1.99 1.91 -6.32
CA ILE A 64 3.33 1.75 -5.77
C ILE A 64 4.10 0.84 -6.71
N HIS A 65 5.33 1.22 -7.01
CA HIS A 65 6.20 0.48 -7.92
C HIS A 65 7.44 0.02 -7.17
N TRP A 66 7.82 -1.23 -7.38
CA TRP A 66 9.05 -1.81 -6.85
C TRP A 66 9.97 -2.11 -8.03
N PRO A 67 10.89 -1.20 -8.35
CA PRO A 67 11.69 -1.35 -9.58
C PRO A 67 12.62 -2.55 -9.58
N LEU A 68 13.11 -2.98 -8.41
CA LEU A 68 14.06 -4.09 -8.39
C LEU A 68 13.42 -5.42 -8.76
N ILE A 69 12.12 -5.56 -8.59
CA ILE A 69 11.42 -6.80 -8.91
C ILE A 69 10.31 -6.57 -9.92
N ASP A 70 10.25 -5.36 -10.48
CA ASP A 70 9.28 -5.02 -11.51
C ASP A 70 7.86 -5.34 -11.07
N GLU A 71 7.51 -4.90 -9.87
CA GLU A 71 6.18 -5.14 -9.32
C GLU A 71 5.45 -3.82 -9.18
N ASP A 72 4.15 -3.82 -9.52
CA ASP A 72 3.29 -2.65 -9.39
C ASP A 72 2.01 -3.07 -8.69
N LEU A 73 1.60 -2.30 -7.69
CA LEU A 73 0.37 -2.59 -6.97
C LEU A 73 -0.44 -1.32 -6.84
N ALA A 74 -1.76 -1.47 -6.93
CA ALA A 74 -2.68 -0.36 -6.71
C ALA A 74 -2.93 -0.20 -5.22
N VAL A 75 -3.02 1.06 -4.77
CA VAL A 75 -3.20 1.36 -3.36
C VAL A 75 -4.58 0.92 -2.86
N GLY A 76 -5.63 1.14 -3.67
CA GLY A 76 -6.97 0.81 -3.24
C GLY A 76 -7.15 -0.62 -2.73
N PRO A 77 -6.82 -1.61 -3.57
CA PRO A 77 -6.91 -3.00 -3.12
C PRO A 77 -6.05 -3.31 -1.91
N LEU A 78 -4.88 -2.68 -1.81
CA LEU A 78 -4.01 -2.91 -0.65
C LEU A 78 -4.67 -2.41 0.63
N VAL A 79 -5.31 -1.25 0.56
CA VAL A 79 -5.99 -0.69 1.73
C VAL A 79 -7.07 -1.65 2.21
N ARG A 80 -7.80 -2.25 1.27
CA ARG A 80 -8.87 -3.15 1.65
C ARG A 80 -8.38 -4.44 2.30
N SER A 81 -7.16 -4.86 1.98
CA SER A 81 -6.62 -6.09 2.53
C SER A 81 -5.78 -5.88 3.76
N GLY A 82 -5.55 -4.63 4.15
CA GLY A 82 -4.69 -4.34 5.27
C GLY A 82 -5.44 -4.15 6.57
N ARG A 83 -4.69 -3.87 7.63
CA ARG A 83 -5.26 -3.61 8.94
C ARG A 83 -5.03 -2.16 9.30
N LEU A 84 -6.06 -1.55 9.87
CA LEU A 84 -5.92 -0.18 10.36
C LEU A 84 -4.94 -0.12 11.50
N VAL A 85 -4.09 0.90 11.42
CA VAL A 85 -3.15 1.21 12.48
C VAL A 85 -3.54 2.59 12.97
N SER A 86 -4.04 2.68 14.16
CA SER A 86 -4.49 3.99 14.64
C SER A 86 -3.47 4.69 15.50
#